data_7c3550039ba3d2f6e4f3ef4ef7c184b9
#
_entry.id   7c3550039ba3d2f6e4f3ef4ef7c184b9
#
_cell.length_a   1.000
_cell.length_b   1.000
_cell.length_c   1.000
_cell.angle_alpha   90.00
_cell.angle_beta   90.00
_cell.angle_gamma   90.00
#
_symmetry.space_group_name_H-M   'P 1'
#
loop_
_entity.id
_entity.type
_entity.pdbx_description
1 polymer ?
#
loop_
_entity_poly.entity_id
_entity_poly.type
_entity_poly.pdbx_seq_one_letter_code
_entity_poly.pdbx_strand_id
1 'polypeptide(L)'
;MPTQPLPAGVDPRTPVLIGVGQHLQRTDRGDPELSPAALMTESLRLALTDSGSDSPDALGRSLGWIGAVPALTWRYNDAAREVADSIGADGAITATCAMGGHSPNYLLGAAARAIATGALDVAAITGGEAGRARAAHRATGAQPDWGTQDDDVAPDQ
;
A
#
# COMPACT_ATOMS: atom_id res chain seq x y z
N MET A 1 16.18 19.02 -11.14
CA MET A 1 15.32 20.22 -11.34
C MET A 1 15.64 21.26 -10.28
N PRO A 2 15.63 22.57 -10.57
CA PRO A 2 15.78 23.56 -9.51
C PRO A 2 14.56 23.49 -8.60
N THR A 3 14.79 23.26 -7.31
CA THR A 3 13.76 23.28 -6.28
C THR A 3 13.15 24.69 -6.19
N GLN A 4 11.89 24.84 -6.58
CA GLN A 4 11.18 26.08 -6.34
C GLN A 4 11.04 26.29 -4.83
N PRO A 5 11.33 27.51 -4.31
CA PRO A 5 11.15 27.77 -2.90
C PRO A 5 9.66 27.64 -2.55
N LEU A 6 9.40 27.06 -1.37
CA LEU A 6 8.05 26.96 -0.83
C LEU A 6 7.42 28.37 -0.69
N PRO A 7 6.10 28.51 -0.90
CA PRO A 7 5.41 29.76 -0.63
C PRO A 7 5.65 30.23 0.81
N ALA A 8 5.75 31.54 1.02
CA ALA A 8 5.95 32.10 2.34
C ALA A 8 4.83 31.66 3.30
N GLY A 9 5.20 31.12 4.47
CA GLY A 9 4.26 30.66 5.50
C GLY A 9 3.86 29.17 5.40
N VAL A 10 4.36 28.42 4.41
CA VAL A 10 4.17 26.95 4.36
C VAL A 10 5.29 26.30 5.15
N ASP A 11 4.92 25.47 6.13
CA ASP A 11 5.87 24.64 6.87
C ASP A 11 6.51 23.63 5.91
N PRO A 12 7.86 23.54 5.84
CA PRO A 12 8.55 22.55 5.00
C PRO A 12 8.17 21.10 5.28
N ARG A 13 7.63 20.81 6.46
CA ARG A 13 7.14 19.50 6.85
C ARG A 13 5.64 19.30 6.65
N THR A 14 4.99 20.20 5.95
CA THR A 14 3.58 19.98 5.56
C THR A 14 3.49 18.72 4.70
N PRO A 15 2.78 17.66 5.14
CA PRO A 15 2.63 16.46 4.34
C PRO A 15 1.85 16.75 3.06
N VAL A 16 2.30 16.21 1.96
CA VAL A 16 1.67 16.37 0.64
C VAL A 16 1.46 15.00 0.00
N LEU A 17 0.38 14.87 -0.75
CA LEU A 17 0.16 13.69 -1.58
C LEU A 17 0.96 13.85 -2.88
N ILE A 18 1.89 12.92 -3.14
CA ILE A 18 2.79 12.99 -4.31
C ILE A 18 2.41 12.04 -5.44
N GLY A 19 1.56 11.04 -5.17
CA GLY A 19 1.12 10.12 -6.21
C GLY A 19 -0.07 9.28 -5.76
N VAL A 20 -0.90 8.92 -6.71
CA VAL A 20 -2.06 8.05 -6.53
C VAL A 20 -2.06 6.94 -7.59
N GLY A 21 -2.54 5.75 -7.23
CA GLY A 21 -2.62 4.64 -8.16
C GLY A 21 -3.80 3.74 -7.88
N GLN A 22 -4.39 3.22 -8.93
CA GLN A 22 -5.46 2.24 -8.84
C GLN A 22 -5.24 1.16 -9.89
N HIS A 23 -5.28 -0.09 -9.45
CA HIS A 23 -5.24 -1.27 -10.32
C HIS A 23 -6.57 -2.00 -10.27
N LEU A 24 -7.16 -2.29 -11.44
CA LEU A 24 -8.39 -3.07 -11.57
C LEU A 24 -8.12 -4.35 -12.33
N GLN A 25 -8.23 -5.48 -11.66
CA GLN A 25 -8.13 -6.81 -12.25
C GLN A 25 -9.43 -7.22 -12.94
N ARG A 26 -9.32 -7.66 -14.19
CA ARG A 26 -10.45 -8.14 -15.00
C ARG A 26 -10.18 -9.56 -15.49
N THR A 27 -10.27 -10.53 -14.58
CA THR A 27 -10.07 -11.96 -14.89
C THR A 27 -11.05 -12.48 -15.95
N ASP A 28 -12.24 -11.90 -16.04
CA ASP A 28 -13.23 -12.13 -17.11
C ASP A 28 -12.76 -11.66 -18.51
N ARG A 29 -11.69 -10.90 -18.58
CA ARG A 29 -11.05 -10.41 -19.82
C ARG A 29 -9.66 -10.97 -20.04
N GLY A 30 -9.24 -11.95 -19.24
CA GLY A 30 -7.96 -12.64 -19.39
C GLY A 30 -6.81 -12.03 -18.58
N ASP A 31 -7.07 -11.06 -17.68
CA ASP A 31 -6.05 -10.60 -16.76
C ASP A 31 -5.61 -11.76 -15.85
N PRO A 32 -4.33 -11.85 -15.49
CA PRO A 32 -3.86 -12.82 -14.52
C PRO A 32 -4.55 -12.58 -13.16
N GLU A 33 -4.82 -13.68 -12.46
CA GLU A 33 -5.37 -13.59 -11.13
C GLU A 33 -4.30 -13.16 -10.12
N LEU A 34 -4.56 -12.08 -9.40
CA LEU A 34 -3.70 -11.55 -8.37
C LEU A 34 -4.36 -11.68 -6.99
N SER A 35 -3.55 -11.91 -5.97
CA SER A 35 -3.98 -11.84 -4.57
C SER A 35 -4.30 -10.38 -4.17
N PRO A 36 -5.02 -10.14 -3.07
CA PRO A 36 -5.22 -8.78 -2.56
C PRO A 36 -3.90 -8.03 -2.32
N ALA A 37 -2.87 -8.67 -1.74
CA ALA A 37 -1.57 -8.03 -1.54
C ALA A 37 -0.87 -7.69 -2.87
N ALA A 38 -0.97 -8.56 -3.88
CA ALA A 38 -0.44 -8.27 -5.21
C ALA A 38 -1.17 -7.09 -5.88
N LEU A 39 -2.50 -6.99 -5.72
CA LEU A 39 -3.29 -5.83 -6.18
C LEU A 39 -2.88 -4.54 -5.47
N MET A 40 -2.60 -4.60 -4.16
CA MET A 40 -2.06 -3.49 -3.37
C MET A 40 -0.70 -3.05 -3.92
N THR A 41 0.18 -4.01 -4.22
CA THR A 41 1.51 -3.77 -4.78
C THR A 41 1.42 -3.09 -6.15
N GLU A 42 0.58 -3.58 -7.06
CA GLU A 42 0.39 -2.98 -8.38
C GLU A 42 -0.18 -1.56 -8.29
N SER A 43 -1.13 -1.32 -7.40
CA SER A 43 -1.66 0.03 -7.14
C SER A 43 -0.57 0.97 -6.62
N LEU A 44 0.29 0.49 -5.72
CA LEU A 44 1.41 1.28 -5.21
C LEU A 44 2.45 1.58 -6.31
N ARG A 45 2.79 0.62 -7.19
CA ARG A 45 3.68 0.86 -8.33
C ARG A 45 3.15 1.96 -9.25
N LEU A 46 1.83 1.97 -9.49
CA LEU A 46 1.18 3.04 -10.25
C LEU A 46 1.28 4.39 -9.52
N ALA A 47 1.08 4.43 -8.20
CA ALA A 47 1.23 5.65 -7.42
C ALA A 47 2.68 6.18 -7.42
N LEU A 48 3.66 5.29 -7.32
CA LEU A 48 5.08 5.65 -7.43
C LEU A 48 5.41 6.25 -8.81
N THR A 49 4.83 5.72 -9.87
CA THR A 49 4.96 6.27 -11.22
C THR A 49 4.27 7.63 -11.35
N ASP A 50 3.06 7.77 -10.80
CA ASP A 50 2.27 9.01 -10.82
C ASP A 50 2.97 10.16 -10.06
N SER A 51 3.83 9.84 -9.09
CA SER A 51 4.60 10.84 -8.33
C SER A 51 5.51 11.73 -9.20
N GLY A 52 5.77 11.33 -10.44
CA GLY A 52 6.68 12.04 -11.33
C GLY A 52 8.16 11.91 -10.92
N SER A 53 8.50 10.97 -10.05
CA SER A 53 9.90 10.67 -9.69
C SER A 53 10.67 10.17 -10.92
N ASP A 54 11.90 10.64 -11.09
CA ASP A 54 12.81 10.13 -12.13
C ASP A 54 13.18 8.64 -11.89
N SER A 55 12.97 8.14 -10.68
CA SER A 55 13.21 6.74 -10.30
C SER A 55 12.14 6.24 -9.35
N PRO A 56 10.96 5.80 -9.85
CA PRO A 56 9.87 5.26 -9.02
C PRO A 56 10.30 4.09 -8.13
N ASP A 57 11.15 3.19 -8.65
CA ASP A 57 11.67 2.05 -7.88
C ASP A 57 12.57 2.48 -6.71
N ALA A 58 13.40 3.50 -6.90
CA ALA A 58 14.23 4.05 -5.82
C ALA A 58 13.35 4.73 -4.77
N LEU A 59 12.31 5.45 -5.19
CA LEU A 59 11.32 6.05 -4.30
C LEU A 59 10.58 4.96 -3.50
N GLY A 60 10.19 3.86 -4.16
CA GLY A 60 9.55 2.72 -3.51
C GLY A 60 10.44 2.12 -2.41
N ARG A 61 11.70 1.86 -2.72
CA ARG A 61 12.68 1.34 -1.72
C ARG A 61 12.98 2.31 -0.58
N SER A 62 12.72 3.59 -0.75
CA SER A 62 12.94 4.62 0.29
C SER A 62 11.73 4.85 1.20
N LEU A 63 10.62 4.13 0.98
CA LEU A 63 9.47 4.23 1.87
C LEU A 63 9.85 3.85 3.29
N GLY A 64 9.67 4.76 4.22
CA GLY A 64 9.93 4.52 5.64
C GLY A 64 8.74 3.90 6.37
N TRP A 65 7.56 3.91 5.75
CA TRP A 65 6.34 3.38 6.36
C TRP A 65 5.32 2.98 5.29
N ILE A 66 4.68 1.82 5.49
CA ILE A 66 3.60 1.32 4.62
C ILE A 66 2.42 0.91 5.49
N GLY A 67 1.29 1.56 5.30
CA GLY A 67 0.01 1.17 5.92
C GLY A 67 -0.87 0.41 4.95
N ALA A 68 -1.36 -0.76 5.36
CA ALA A 68 -2.30 -1.54 4.57
C ALA A 68 -3.68 -1.58 5.24
N VAL A 69 -4.71 -1.22 4.46
CA VAL A 69 -6.09 -1.43 4.88
C VAL A 69 -6.38 -2.93 4.87
N PRO A 70 -6.94 -3.51 5.96
CA PRO A 70 -7.23 -4.93 6.03
C PRO A 70 -8.14 -5.40 4.90
N ALA A 71 -7.79 -6.51 4.25
CA ALA A 71 -8.59 -7.12 3.20
C ALA A 71 -9.67 -8.06 3.78
N LEU A 72 -10.89 -8.00 3.22
CA LEU A 72 -12.00 -8.90 3.56
C LEU A 72 -11.93 -10.24 2.82
N THR A 73 -11.30 -10.24 1.65
CA THR A 73 -11.32 -11.40 0.75
C THR A 73 -10.22 -12.40 1.02
N TRP A 74 -9.18 -12.01 1.75
CA TRP A 74 -8.10 -12.88 2.18
C TRP A 74 -7.54 -12.41 3.52
N ARG A 75 -7.12 -13.36 4.35
CA ARG A 75 -6.53 -13.04 5.66
C ARG A 75 -5.02 -12.92 5.51
N TYR A 76 -4.51 -11.77 5.87
CA TYR A 76 -3.09 -11.53 6.11
C TYR A 76 -2.87 -11.25 7.60
N ASN A 77 -1.73 -11.66 8.11
CA ASN A 77 -1.25 -11.23 9.42
C ASN A 77 -0.64 -9.83 9.29
N ASP A 78 0.13 -9.61 8.20
CA ASP A 78 0.65 -8.29 7.82
C ASP A 78 0.66 -8.14 6.27
N ALA A 79 -0.39 -7.56 5.71
CA ALA A 79 -0.46 -7.29 4.29
C ALA A 79 0.56 -6.22 3.84
N ALA A 80 0.91 -5.28 4.72
CA ALA A 80 1.88 -4.24 4.41
C ALA A 80 3.29 -4.82 4.23
N ARG A 81 3.65 -5.88 4.94
CA ARG A 81 4.91 -6.60 4.78
C ARG A 81 5.02 -7.25 3.40
N GLU A 82 3.96 -7.93 2.95
CA GLU A 82 3.91 -8.51 1.60
C GLU A 82 4.17 -7.44 0.52
N VAL A 83 3.57 -6.26 0.70
CA VAL A 83 3.77 -5.12 -0.22
C VAL A 83 5.19 -4.59 -0.12
N ALA A 84 5.73 -4.40 1.09
CA ALA A 84 7.09 -3.91 1.33
C ALA A 84 8.13 -4.81 0.65
N ASP A 85 8.05 -6.10 0.87
CA ASP A 85 8.95 -7.11 0.29
C ASP A 85 8.86 -7.10 -1.25
N SER A 86 7.65 -6.97 -1.80
CA SER A 86 7.40 -6.96 -3.25
C SER A 86 8.01 -5.75 -3.98
N ILE A 87 8.25 -4.64 -3.28
CA ILE A 87 8.87 -3.41 -3.85
C ILE A 87 10.28 -3.17 -3.35
N GLY A 88 10.81 -4.03 -2.49
CA GLY A 88 12.16 -3.93 -1.90
C GLY A 88 12.28 -2.82 -0.85
N ALA A 89 11.21 -2.50 -0.14
CA ALA A 89 11.20 -1.56 0.98
C ALA A 89 11.46 -2.27 2.33
N ASP A 90 12.55 -3.04 2.41
CA ASP A 90 12.84 -3.95 3.51
C ASP A 90 12.92 -3.27 4.89
N GLY A 91 13.28 -1.98 4.91
CA GLY A 91 13.36 -1.17 6.12
C GLY A 91 12.07 -0.43 6.50
N ALA A 92 10.99 -0.58 5.73
CA ALA A 92 9.74 0.10 6.02
C ALA A 92 9.07 -0.46 7.28
N ILE A 93 8.62 0.42 8.15
CA ILE A 93 7.68 0.09 9.24
C ILE A 93 6.35 -0.29 8.61
N THR A 94 5.81 -1.43 8.98
CA THR A 94 4.49 -1.89 8.51
C THR A 94 3.40 -1.54 9.50
N ALA A 95 2.23 -1.20 8.99
CA ALA A 95 1.10 -0.81 9.83
C ALA A 95 -0.23 -1.31 9.27
N THR A 96 -1.12 -1.59 10.19
CA THR A 96 -2.51 -1.89 9.88
C THR A 96 -3.43 -1.18 10.87
N CYS A 97 -4.73 -1.35 10.72
CA CYS A 97 -5.72 -0.78 11.64
C CYS A 97 -6.93 -1.71 11.78
N ALA A 98 -7.76 -1.43 12.75
CA ALA A 98 -9.04 -2.13 12.86
C ALA A 98 -9.86 -1.97 11.58
N MET A 99 -10.49 -3.05 11.14
CA MET A 99 -11.35 -3.03 9.95
C MET A 99 -12.54 -2.11 10.12
N GLY A 100 -12.74 -1.22 9.15
CA GLY A 100 -13.87 -0.28 9.17
C GLY A 100 -13.79 0.76 8.07
N GLY A 101 -14.89 1.45 7.81
CA GLY A 101 -14.94 2.50 6.79
C GLY A 101 -14.03 3.71 7.05
N HIS A 102 -13.50 3.84 8.24
CA HIS A 102 -12.55 4.88 8.64
C HIS A 102 -11.08 4.49 8.45
N SER A 103 -10.80 3.22 8.14
CA SER A 103 -9.44 2.67 8.08
C SER A 103 -8.48 3.48 7.18
N PRO A 104 -8.84 3.85 5.94
CA PRO A 104 -7.94 4.65 5.10
C PRO A 104 -7.61 6.02 5.73
N ASN A 105 -8.61 6.68 6.32
CA ASN A 105 -8.41 7.99 6.95
C ASN A 105 -7.55 7.90 8.23
N TYR A 106 -7.67 6.81 8.98
CA TYR A 106 -6.84 6.57 10.16
C TYR A 106 -5.36 6.45 9.75
N LEU A 107 -5.07 5.59 8.75
CA LEU A 107 -3.71 5.39 8.23
C LEU A 107 -3.15 6.70 7.63
N LEU A 108 -3.97 7.45 6.88
CA LEU A 108 -3.58 8.74 6.32
C LEU A 108 -3.21 9.74 7.43
N GLY A 109 -4.01 9.82 8.49
CA GLY A 109 -3.72 10.67 9.63
C GLY A 109 -2.46 10.28 10.40
N ALA A 110 -2.16 8.97 10.51
CA ALA A 110 -0.94 8.46 11.13
C ALA A 110 0.30 8.85 10.31
N ALA A 111 0.28 8.57 8.99
CA ALA A 111 1.36 8.93 8.07
C ALA A 111 1.62 10.45 8.04
N ALA A 112 0.56 11.25 7.90
CA ALA A 112 0.66 12.70 7.86
C ALA A 112 1.28 13.26 9.14
N ARG A 113 0.89 12.75 10.30
CA ARG A 113 1.47 13.15 11.60
C ARG A 113 2.95 12.79 11.68
N ALA A 114 3.33 11.59 11.27
CA ALA A 114 4.71 11.14 11.31
C ALA A 114 5.61 11.98 10.38
N ILE A 115 5.12 12.38 9.21
CA ILE A 115 5.83 13.29 8.29
C ILE A 115 5.95 14.69 8.91
N ALA A 116 4.84 15.25 9.43
CA ALA A 116 4.83 16.59 10.03
C ALA A 116 5.77 16.71 11.24
N THR A 117 5.93 15.64 12.02
CA THR A 117 6.85 15.60 13.17
C THR A 117 8.29 15.26 12.80
N GLY A 118 8.56 14.92 11.55
CA GLY A 118 9.88 14.53 11.08
C GLY A 118 10.31 13.10 11.42
N ALA A 119 9.37 12.28 11.86
CA ALA A 119 9.64 10.85 12.08
C ALA A 119 9.76 10.07 10.77
N LEU A 120 9.14 10.56 9.70
CA LEU A 120 9.17 9.96 8.35
C LEU A 120 9.38 11.07 7.32
N ASP A 121 9.97 10.69 6.19
CA ASP A 121 10.05 11.55 5.00
C ASP A 121 9.04 11.12 3.93
N VAL A 122 8.82 9.81 3.76
CA VAL A 122 7.92 9.24 2.75
C VAL A 122 7.15 8.07 3.36
N ALA A 123 5.86 8.03 3.11
CA ALA A 123 4.97 6.94 3.51
C ALA A 123 4.05 6.53 2.38
N ALA A 124 3.57 5.29 2.39
CA ALA A 124 2.54 4.81 1.50
C ALA A 124 1.34 4.24 2.27
N ILE A 125 0.17 4.35 1.64
CA ILE A 125 -1.06 3.71 2.13
C ILE A 125 -1.65 2.94 0.96
N THR A 126 -2.04 1.71 1.19
CA THR A 126 -2.62 0.85 0.17
C THR A 126 -3.77 0.03 0.73
N GLY A 127 -4.58 -0.52 -0.16
CA GLY A 127 -5.66 -1.43 0.16
C GLY A 127 -6.14 -2.12 -1.09
N GLY A 128 -6.56 -3.37 -1.00
CA GLY A 128 -6.97 -4.15 -2.16
C GLY A 128 -7.91 -5.30 -1.79
N GLU A 129 -8.80 -5.62 -2.73
CA GLU A 129 -9.77 -6.69 -2.61
C GLU A 129 -9.87 -7.51 -3.90
N ALA A 130 -9.84 -8.83 -3.79
CA ALA A 130 -9.96 -9.75 -4.91
C ALA A 130 -11.34 -10.47 -4.93
N GLY A 131 -12.41 -9.73 -4.65
CA GLY A 131 -13.75 -10.30 -4.43
C GLY A 131 -14.29 -11.14 -5.58
N ARG A 132 -14.05 -10.74 -6.84
CA ARG A 132 -14.49 -11.53 -8.02
C ARG A 132 -13.74 -12.84 -8.16
N ALA A 133 -12.42 -12.82 -8.02
CA ALA A 133 -11.60 -14.02 -8.05
C ALA A 133 -11.99 -14.98 -6.93
N ARG A 134 -12.14 -14.47 -5.71
CA ARG A 134 -12.63 -15.26 -4.57
C ARG A 134 -14.00 -15.90 -4.82
N ALA A 135 -14.93 -15.15 -5.42
CA ALA A 135 -16.26 -15.67 -5.76
C ALA A 135 -16.20 -16.77 -6.83
N ALA A 136 -15.33 -16.61 -7.83
CA ALA A 136 -15.14 -17.62 -8.88
C ALA A 136 -14.58 -18.94 -8.31
N HIS A 137 -13.56 -18.88 -7.44
CA HIS A 137 -13.05 -20.06 -6.73
C HIS A 137 -14.13 -20.74 -5.90
N ARG A 138 -14.90 -19.97 -5.14
CA ARG A 138 -15.98 -20.50 -4.31
C ARG A 138 -17.05 -21.21 -5.14
N ALA A 139 -17.36 -20.71 -6.33
CA ALA A 139 -18.35 -21.32 -7.23
C ALA A 139 -17.92 -22.70 -7.75
N THR A 140 -16.63 -22.98 -7.83
CA THR A 140 -16.07 -24.28 -8.24
C THR A 140 -15.67 -25.16 -7.06
N GLY A 141 -15.86 -24.71 -5.83
CA GLY A 141 -15.42 -25.42 -4.62
C GLY A 141 -13.90 -25.36 -4.40
N ALA A 142 -13.17 -24.56 -5.19
CA ALA A 142 -11.74 -24.36 -5.06
C ALA A 142 -11.40 -23.28 -4.02
N GLN A 143 -10.14 -23.27 -3.60
CA GLN A 143 -9.54 -22.16 -2.85
C GLN A 143 -8.49 -21.49 -3.74
N PRO A 144 -8.37 -20.15 -3.69
CA PRO A 144 -7.27 -19.47 -4.34
C PRO A 144 -5.93 -19.85 -3.69
N ASP A 145 -4.89 -19.94 -4.49
CA ASP A 145 -3.51 -20.14 -4.03
C ASP A 145 -2.80 -18.77 -3.92
N TRP A 146 -3.20 -17.99 -2.92
CA TRP A 146 -2.65 -16.65 -2.69
C TRP A 146 -1.60 -16.61 -1.58
N GLY A 147 -1.12 -17.77 -1.16
CA GLY A 147 -0.16 -17.88 -0.07
C GLY A 147 -0.77 -17.66 1.31
N THR A 148 0.01 -17.98 2.30
CA THR A 148 -0.28 -17.73 3.73
C THR A 148 0.98 -17.19 4.38
N GLN A 149 0.84 -16.31 5.33
CA GLN A 149 1.93 -15.86 6.18
C GLN A 149 2.06 -16.77 7.41
N ASP A 150 3.26 -16.89 7.95
CA ASP A 150 3.51 -17.61 9.19
C ASP A 150 2.80 -16.91 10.37
N ASP A 151 2.45 -17.68 11.39
CA ASP A 151 1.64 -17.18 12.52
C ASP A 151 2.37 -16.13 13.39
N ASP A 152 3.69 -16.05 13.29
CA ASP A 152 4.53 -15.09 14.01
C ASP A 152 4.71 -13.75 13.26
N VAL A 153 4.24 -13.66 12.01
CA VAL A 153 4.22 -12.40 11.26
C VAL A 153 3.18 -11.47 11.85
N ALA A 154 3.58 -10.26 12.18
CA ALA A 154 2.69 -9.22 12.67
C ALA A 154 3.18 -7.84 12.20
N PRO A 155 2.27 -6.87 11.98
CA PRO A 155 2.66 -5.51 11.66
C PRO A 155 3.41 -4.86 12.82
N ASP A 156 4.29 -3.91 12.51
CA ASP A 156 5.05 -3.15 13.51
C ASP A 156 4.14 -2.19 14.30
N GLN A 157 3.02 -1.75 13.71
CA GLN A 157 2.06 -0.80 14.28
C GLN A 157 0.59 -1.13 13.94
#